data_c427facc8ebd994a34825896987d416b
#
_entry.id   c427facc8ebd994a34825896987d416b
#
_cell.length_a   1.000
_cell.length_b   1.000
_cell.length_c   1.000
_cell.angle_alpha   90.00
_cell.angle_beta   90.00
_cell.angle_gamma   90.00
#
_symmetry.space_group_name_H-M   'P 1'
#
loop_
_entity.id
_entity.type
_entity.pdbx_description
1 polymer ?
#
loop_
_entity_poly.entity_id
_entity_poly.type
_entity_poly.pdbx_seq_one_letter_code
_entity_poly.pdbx_strand_id
1 'polypeptide(L)'
;FRAEAGFLPRVDLKQANGTVSYRWWPESTLMTWGPSLTYFRLYDHAGVLQDEQIQSQTSFQFRNNISFTGTFSRDLERYREIEFRKTGYGFFGVASGRTLSFYGGLNGGDGILFSDSPYLGRTVVGNINMSVRPSARMRVEMTSIFSRFVNSADDVEVFDVKIFRARTTFQFTNRFLLRHIMEHNTQMVTVGNNLLFTYRLNAGTVVFLGYDDRYQRGTRIDNVLFSMTDLQRTNRAIFTKVSYLFRL
;
A
#
# COMPACT_ATOMS: atom_id res chain seq x y z
N PHE A 1 -8.10 8.60 -34.46
CA PHE A 1 -8.96 7.80 -33.57
C PHE A 1 -9.54 8.71 -32.48
N ARG A 2 -10.86 8.83 -32.40
CA ARG A 2 -11.54 9.50 -31.29
C ARG A 2 -12.17 8.42 -30.41
N ALA A 3 -11.77 8.39 -29.14
CA ALA A 3 -12.42 7.57 -28.13
C ALA A 3 -13.57 8.37 -27.51
N GLU A 4 -14.80 8.09 -27.87
CA GLU A 4 -15.98 8.75 -27.31
C GLU A 4 -16.38 8.23 -25.93
N ALA A 5 -15.78 7.12 -25.48
CA ALA A 5 -16.16 6.42 -24.25
C ALA A 5 -15.00 6.13 -23.30
N GLY A 6 -13.97 6.97 -23.23
CA GLY A 6 -12.87 6.76 -22.28
C GLY A 6 -11.70 7.72 -22.46
N PHE A 7 -10.92 7.89 -21.40
CA PHE A 7 -9.67 8.62 -21.43
C PHE A 7 -8.56 7.72 -21.98
N LEU A 8 -8.01 8.10 -23.16
CA LEU A 8 -6.79 7.49 -23.70
C LEU A 8 -5.64 8.45 -23.42
N PRO A 9 -4.68 8.08 -22.58
CA PRO A 9 -3.57 8.96 -22.22
C PRO A 9 -2.64 9.28 -23.40
N ARG A 10 -2.59 8.39 -24.43
CA ARG A 10 -1.84 8.57 -25.68
C ARG A 10 -2.59 7.88 -26.83
N VAL A 11 -2.59 8.49 -27.99
CA VAL A 11 -3.31 8.01 -29.18
C VAL A 11 -2.40 7.54 -30.31
N ASP A 12 -1.10 7.79 -30.17
CA ASP A 12 -0.06 7.56 -31.20
C ASP A 12 0.82 6.34 -30.86
N LEU A 13 0.18 5.22 -30.46
CA LEU A 13 0.89 4.07 -29.96
C LEU A 13 0.67 2.81 -30.79
N LYS A 14 1.72 2.03 -30.95
CA LYS A 14 1.71 0.64 -31.45
C LYS A 14 2.20 -0.26 -30.33
N GLN A 15 1.35 -1.17 -29.88
CA GLN A 15 1.62 -2.06 -28.75
C GLN A 15 1.65 -3.50 -29.20
N ALA A 16 2.62 -4.26 -28.70
CA ALA A 16 2.66 -5.71 -28.78
C ALA A 16 2.84 -6.29 -27.37
N ASN A 17 2.04 -7.29 -27.02
CA ASN A 17 2.17 -8.01 -25.76
C ASN A 17 1.85 -9.48 -25.93
N GLY A 18 2.45 -10.30 -25.10
CA GLY A 18 2.19 -11.74 -25.04
C GLY A 18 2.56 -12.31 -23.68
N THR A 19 1.83 -13.35 -23.28
CA THR A 19 2.10 -14.06 -22.03
C THR A 19 2.09 -15.56 -22.29
N VAL A 20 3.09 -16.25 -21.78
CA VAL A 20 3.17 -17.71 -21.75
C VAL A 20 3.22 -18.14 -20.30
N SER A 21 2.37 -19.09 -19.92
CA SER A 21 2.31 -19.60 -18.56
C SER A 21 2.10 -21.11 -18.54
N TYR A 22 2.60 -21.72 -17.49
CA TYR A 22 2.33 -23.13 -17.21
C TYR A 22 1.94 -23.30 -15.75
N ARG A 23 1.09 -24.29 -15.46
CA ARG A 23 0.60 -24.55 -14.10
C ARG A 23 0.65 -26.05 -13.81
N TRP A 24 1.21 -26.37 -12.65
CA TRP A 24 1.22 -27.73 -12.08
C TRP A 24 0.19 -27.84 -10.95
N TRP A 25 -0.33 -29.05 -10.79
CA TRP A 25 -1.30 -29.43 -9.74
C TRP A 25 -0.76 -30.64 -8.96
N PRO A 26 0.12 -30.45 -7.97
CA PRO A 26 0.74 -31.55 -7.22
C PRO A 26 -0.22 -32.34 -6.33
N GLU A 27 -1.47 -31.82 -6.11
CA GLU A 27 -2.51 -32.45 -5.27
C GLU A 27 -2.09 -32.73 -3.81
N SER A 28 -1.15 -31.93 -3.31
CA SER A 28 -0.57 -32.02 -1.96
C SER A 28 -0.95 -30.81 -1.11
N THR A 29 -0.14 -30.44 -0.12
CA THR A 29 -0.26 -29.16 0.61
C THR A 29 -0.10 -27.97 -0.33
N LEU A 30 0.74 -28.07 -1.35
CA LEU A 30 0.83 -27.16 -2.48
C LEU A 30 -0.23 -27.59 -3.51
N MET A 31 -1.26 -26.78 -3.68
CA MET A 31 -2.37 -27.07 -4.59
C MET A 31 -2.00 -26.80 -6.04
N THR A 32 -1.44 -25.63 -6.29
CA THR A 32 -0.97 -25.25 -7.62
C THR A 32 0.28 -24.39 -7.51
N TRP A 33 1.13 -24.49 -8.53
CA TRP A 33 2.20 -23.53 -8.73
C TRP A 33 2.53 -23.44 -10.23
N GLY A 34 3.16 -22.32 -10.62
CA GLY A 34 3.60 -22.22 -11.99
C GLY A 34 4.23 -20.88 -12.31
N PRO A 35 5.17 -20.92 -13.28
CA PRO A 35 5.76 -19.72 -13.85
C PRO A 35 4.87 -19.12 -14.94
N SER A 36 5.01 -17.84 -15.15
CA SER A 36 4.57 -17.10 -16.35
C SER A 36 5.65 -16.15 -16.80
N LEU A 37 5.76 -15.97 -18.10
CA LEU A 37 6.63 -14.99 -18.73
C LEU A 37 5.75 -14.06 -19.56
N THR A 38 5.82 -12.78 -19.26
CA THR A 38 5.12 -11.73 -20.00
C THR A 38 6.14 -10.85 -20.72
N TYR A 39 5.85 -10.59 -21.98
CA TYR A 39 6.60 -9.66 -22.81
C TYR A 39 5.68 -8.55 -23.30
N PHE A 40 6.13 -7.31 -23.20
CA PHE A 40 5.41 -6.12 -23.61
C PHE A 40 6.35 -5.16 -24.31
N ARG A 41 5.87 -4.56 -25.42
CA ARG A 41 6.54 -3.48 -26.13
C ARG A 41 5.58 -2.41 -26.59
N LEU A 42 6.03 -1.18 -26.50
CA LEU A 42 5.29 0.00 -26.88
C LEU A 42 6.14 0.90 -27.77
N TYR A 43 5.65 1.19 -28.95
CA TYR A 43 6.26 2.12 -29.91
C TYR A 43 5.32 3.30 -30.16
N ASP A 44 5.87 4.45 -30.49
CA ASP A 44 5.10 5.52 -31.11
C ASP A 44 4.85 5.27 -32.61
N HIS A 45 4.13 6.17 -33.28
CA HIS A 45 3.87 6.05 -34.72
C HIS A 45 5.13 6.27 -35.57
N ALA A 46 6.13 6.99 -35.07
CA ALA A 46 7.42 7.14 -35.72
C ALA A 46 8.30 5.88 -35.62
N GLY A 47 7.87 4.89 -34.86
CA GLY A 47 8.59 3.64 -34.65
C GLY A 47 9.65 3.70 -33.55
N VAL A 48 9.65 4.76 -32.73
CA VAL A 48 10.55 4.89 -31.60
C VAL A 48 10.03 4.06 -30.44
N LEU A 49 10.90 3.21 -29.87
CA LEU A 49 10.57 2.41 -28.68
C LEU A 49 10.38 3.33 -27.47
N GLN A 50 9.20 3.25 -26.87
CA GLN A 50 8.84 4.03 -25.67
C GLN A 50 9.00 3.21 -24.40
N ASP A 51 8.44 1.98 -24.41
CA ASP A 51 8.52 1.07 -23.27
C ASP A 51 8.76 -0.36 -23.75
N GLU A 52 9.53 -1.10 -22.98
CA GLU A 52 9.70 -2.54 -23.14
C GLU A 52 9.75 -3.19 -21.74
N GLN A 53 9.07 -4.31 -21.58
CA GLN A 53 9.11 -5.07 -20.33
C GLN A 53 9.21 -6.57 -20.62
N ILE A 54 10.10 -7.23 -19.89
CA ILE A 54 10.14 -8.67 -19.75
C ILE A 54 9.91 -8.98 -18.27
N GLN A 55 8.82 -9.65 -17.96
CA GLN A 55 8.47 -10.00 -16.59
C GLN A 55 8.34 -11.51 -16.44
N SER A 56 9.08 -12.08 -15.51
CA SER A 56 8.92 -13.45 -15.03
C SER A 56 8.18 -13.42 -13.69
N GLN A 57 7.16 -14.26 -13.55
CA GLN A 57 6.37 -14.40 -12.35
C GLN A 57 6.25 -15.87 -12.00
N THR A 58 6.33 -16.21 -10.71
CA THR A 58 6.01 -17.55 -10.21
C THR A 58 5.02 -17.45 -9.08
N SER A 59 3.92 -18.16 -9.18
CA SER A 59 2.84 -18.17 -8.19
C SER A 59 2.71 -19.53 -7.54
N PHE A 60 2.45 -19.53 -6.23
CA PHE A 60 2.22 -20.71 -5.41
C PHE A 60 0.89 -20.55 -4.68
N GLN A 61 0.07 -21.58 -4.71
CA GLN A 61 -1.19 -21.64 -3.98
C GLN A 61 -1.20 -22.88 -3.09
N PHE A 62 -1.30 -22.66 -1.81
CA PHE A 62 -1.35 -23.70 -0.80
C PHE A 62 -2.78 -23.94 -0.29
N ARG A 63 -3.00 -25.07 0.36
CA ARG A 63 -4.19 -25.30 1.16
C ARG A 63 -4.31 -24.19 2.23
N ASN A 64 -5.49 -24.06 2.82
CA ASN A 64 -5.78 -23.06 3.86
C ASN A 64 -5.75 -21.59 3.38
N ASN A 65 -6.02 -21.36 2.09
CA ASN A 65 -6.09 -20.02 1.50
C ASN A 65 -4.80 -19.21 1.69
N ILE A 66 -3.67 -19.85 1.51
CA ILE A 66 -2.36 -19.22 1.48
C ILE A 66 -1.90 -19.17 0.03
N SER A 67 -1.48 -18.00 -0.44
CA SER A 67 -0.86 -17.84 -1.74
C SER A 67 0.35 -16.91 -1.66
N PHE A 68 1.28 -17.15 -2.55
CA PHE A 68 2.51 -16.38 -2.66
C PHE A 68 2.87 -16.21 -4.13
N THR A 69 3.35 -15.03 -4.50
CA THR A 69 3.77 -14.70 -5.86
C THR A 69 5.09 -13.94 -5.79
N GLY A 70 6.08 -14.39 -6.54
CA GLY A 70 7.33 -13.71 -6.79
C GLY A 70 7.39 -13.20 -8.22
N THR A 71 7.88 -12.00 -8.44
CA THR A 71 8.06 -11.38 -9.76
C THR A 71 9.49 -10.87 -9.91
N PHE A 72 9.98 -10.94 -11.14
CA PHE A 72 11.21 -10.30 -11.56
C PHE A 72 10.97 -9.65 -12.92
N SER A 73 11.39 -8.41 -13.09
CA SER A 73 11.24 -7.70 -14.36
C SER A 73 12.53 -7.03 -14.80
N ARG A 74 12.66 -6.87 -16.12
CA ARG A 74 13.60 -5.98 -16.77
C ARG A 74 12.80 -5.08 -17.68
N ASP A 75 12.91 -3.79 -17.42
CA ASP A 75 12.09 -2.77 -18.06
C ASP A 75 12.98 -1.75 -18.75
N LEU A 76 12.53 -1.26 -19.90
CA LEU A 76 13.03 -0.07 -20.54
C LEU A 76 11.88 0.92 -20.58
N GLU A 77 12.10 2.13 -20.12
CA GLU A 77 11.13 3.22 -20.12
C GLU A 77 11.81 4.48 -20.68
N ARG A 78 11.16 5.10 -21.67
CA ARG A 78 11.60 6.37 -22.23
C ARG A 78 10.80 7.51 -21.64
N TYR A 79 11.51 8.43 -20.99
CA TYR A 79 10.92 9.63 -20.43
C TYR A 79 11.72 10.87 -20.81
N ARG A 80 11.09 11.89 -21.41
CA ARG A 80 11.73 13.12 -21.94
C ARG A 80 12.95 12.80 -22.81
N GLU A 81 12.81 11.86 -23.74
CA GLU A 81 13.86 11.39 -24.67
C GLU A 81 15.04 10.64 -24.01
N ILE A 82 15.03 10.50 -22.69
CA ILE A 82 16.03 9.71 -21.96
C ILE A 82 15.52 8.28 -21.82
N GLU A 83 16.37 7.32 -22.15
CA GLU A 83 16.10 5.89 -22.00
C GLU A 83 16.58 5.40 -20.64
N PHE A 84 15.67 4.86 -19.83
CA PHE A 84 15.96 4.26 -18.53
C PHE A 84 15.80 2.76 -18.59
N ARG A 85 16.84 2.02 -18.21
CA ARG A 85 16.79 0.57 -18.05
C ARG A 85 16.70 0.23 -16.59
N LYS A 86 15.68 -0.53 -16.22
CA LYS A 86 15.33 -0.85 -14.84
C LYS A 86 15.26 -2.35 -14.64
N THR A 87 15.64 -2.77 -13.44
CA THR A 87 15.42 -4.13 -12.95
C THR A 87 14.55 -4.06 -11.72
N GLY A 88 13.50 -4.86 -11.69
CA GLY A 88 12.55 -4.89 -10.58
C GLY A 88 12.33 -6.29 -10.05
N TYR A 89 12.03 -6.39 -8.77
CA TYR A 89 11.55 -7.60 -8.12
C TYR A 89 10.35 -7.30 -7.23
N GLY A 90 9.47 -8.25 -7.12
CA GLY A 90 8.28 -8.13 -6.31
C GLY A 90 7.94 -9.42 -5.60
N PHE A 91 7.40 -9.30 -4.40
CA PHE A 91 6.84 -10.40 -3.64
C PHE A 91 5.47 -10.00 -3.13
N PHE A 92 4.50 -10.87 -3.29
CA PHE A 92 3.15 -10.68 -2.81
C PHE A 92 2.66 -11.94 -2.11
N GLY A 93 2.05 -11.77 -0.94
CA GLY A 93 1.55 -12.88 -0.14
C GLY A 93 0.16 -12.60 0.40
N VAL A 94 -0.65 -13.65 0.43
CA VAL A 94 -1.98 -13.64 1.06
C VAL A 94 -2.11 -14.87 1.93
N ALA A 95 -2.62 -14.67 3.13
CA ALA A 95 -3.08 -15.76 3.99
C ALA A 95 -4.43 -15.35 4.59
N SER A 96 -5.47 -16.18 4.43
CA SER A 96 -6.81 -15.88 4.90
C SER A 96 -7.31 -16.98 5.83
N GLY A 97 -7.29 -16.68 7.12
CA GLY A 97 -7.74 -17.55 8.19
C GLY A 97 -8.79 -16.87 9.09
N ARG A 98 -9.43 -17.68 9.95
CA ARG A 98 -10.45 -17.18 10.88
C ARG A 98 -9.86 -16.25 11.95
N THR A 99 -8.71 -16.63 12.49
CA THR A 99 -8.04 -15.90 13.58
C THR A 99 -7.01 -14.92 13.08
N LEU A 100 -6.29 -15.26 12.01
CA LEU A 100 -5.25 -14.47 11.40
C LEU A 100 -5.51 -14.37 9.91
N SER A 101 -5.51 -13.17 9.38
CA SER A 101 -5.40 -12.91 7.95
C SER A 101 -4.28 -11.91 7.70
N PHE A 102 -3.59 -12.15 6.60
CA PHE A 102 -2.45 -11.34 6.15
C PHE A 102 -2.58 -11.11 4.65
N TYR A 103 -2.21 -9.92 4.23
CA TYR A 103 -2.08 -9.58 2.82
C TYR A 103 -1.00 -8.51 2.72
N GLY A 104 -0.05 -8.69 1.84
CA GLY A 104 1.00 -7.70 1.67
C GLY A 104 1.92 -7.98 0.51
N GLY A 105 2.63 -6.94 0.09
CA GLY A 105 3.60 -6.97 -0.98
C GLY A 105 4.79 -6.07 -0.72
N LEU A 106 5.89 -6.47 -1.33
CA LEU A 106 7.16 -5.75 -1.36
C LEU A 106 7.61 -5.68 -2.82
N ASN A 107 7.91 -4.49 -3.30
CA ASN A 107 8.54 -4.27 -4.59
C ASN A 107 9.83 -3.50 -4.38
N GLY A 108 10.85 -3.85 -5.13
CA GLY A 108 12.14 -3.19 -5.09
C GLY A 108 12.87 -3.29 -6.42
N GLY A 109 13.97 -2.55 -6.53
CA GLY A 109 14.78 -2.50 -7.73
C GLY A 109 15.09 -1.07 -8.14
N ASP A 110 15.27 -0.86 -9.44
CA ASP A 110 15.53 0.45 -10.00
C ASP A 110 14.22 1.25 -10.16
N GLY A 111 14.26 2.53 -9.83
CA GLY A 111 13.16 3.47 -9.99
C GLY A 111 13.63 4.76 -10.64
N ILE A 112 12.73 5.49 -11.27
CA ILE A 112 12.99 6.81 -11.81
C ILE A 112 12.49 7.85 -10.83
N LEU A 113 13.33 8.79 -10.42
CA LEU A 113 12.87 10.01 -9.78
C LEU A 113 12.48 11.01 -10.87
N PHE A 114 11.18 11.22 -11.03
CA PHE A 114 10.62 12.17 -11.99
C PHE A 114 10.79 13.59 -11.45
N SER A 115 11.71 14.32 -12.06
CA SER A 115 12.03 15.72 -11.76
C SER A 115 12.33 16.47 -13.07
N ASP A 116 12.77 17.70 -12.99
CA ASP A 116 13.21 18.44 -14.19
C ASP A 116 14.45 17.79 -14.82
N SER A 117 15.30 17.15 -14.03
CA SER A 117 16.41 16.29 -14.46
C SER A 117 16.18 14.88 -13.90
N PRO A 118 15.44 14.02 -14.61
CA PRO A 118 15.10 12.69 -14.10
C PRO A 118 16.33 11.77 -14.04
N TYR A 119 16.41 10.93 -13.02
CA TYR A 119 17.52 10.00 -12.84
C TYR A 119 17.08 8.68 -12.20
N LEU A 120 17.92 7.66 -12.37
CA LEU A 120 17.72 6.35 -11.74
C LEU A 120 18.18 6.35 -10.28
N GLY A 121 17.39 5.70 -9.46
CA GLY A 121 17.74 5.36 -8.08
C GLY A 121 17.26 3.96 -7.73
N ARG A 122 17.62 3.52 -6.56
CA ARG A 122 17.09 2.27 -5.97
C ARG A 122 15.88 2.58 -5.13
N THR A 123 14.81 1.84 -5.38
CA THR A 123 13.55 2.01 -4.66
C THR A 123 13.13 0.71 -3.97
N VAL A 124 12.52 0.85 -2.80
CA VAL A 124 11.82 -0.23 -2.11
C VAL A 124 10.48 0.32 -1.63
N VAL A 125 9.40 -0.31 -2.08
CA VAL A 125 8.03 0.07 -1.72
C VAL A 125 7.28 -1.15 -1.23
N GLY A 126 6.54 -1.01 -0.15
CA GLY A 126 5.76 -2.12 0.34
C GLY A 126 4.57 -1.70 1.17
N ASN A 127 3.63 -2.62 1.26
CA ASN A 127 2.48 -2.53 2.14
C ASN A 127 2.20 -3.87 2.79
N ILE A 128 1.90 -3.85 4.08
CA ILE A 128 1.53 -5.02 4.87
C ILE A 128 0.22 -4.71 5.59
N ASN A 129 -0.74 -5.59 5.45
CA ASN A 129 -2.01 -5.54 6.16
C ASN A 129 -2.20 -6.85 6.90
N MET A 130 -2.45 -6.76 8.18
CA MET A 130 -2.69 -7.92 9.05
C MET A 130 -3.95 -7.69 9.88
N SER A 131 -4.77 -8.71 9.99
CA SER A 131 -5.93 -8.71 10.89
C SER A 131 -5.86 -9.92 11.80
N VAL A 132 -5.84 -9.68 13.09
CA VAL A 132 -5.82 -10.71 14.14
C VAL A 132 -7.10 -10.64 14.94
N ARG A 133 -7.71 -11.79 15.21
CA ARG A 133 -8.88 -11.94 16.08
C ARG A 133 -8.52 -12.83 17.26
N PRO A 134 -7.93 -12.26 18.33
CA PRO A 134 -7.52 -13.05 19.51
C PRO A 134 -8.72 -13.67 20.23
N SER A 135 -9.89 -13.06 20.09
CA SER A 135 -11.14 -13.56 20.65
C SER A 135 -12.33 -13.17 19.77
N ALA A 136 -13.51 -13.71 20.06
CA ALA A 136 -14.76 -13.33 19.38
C ALA A 136 -15.11 -11.83 19.59
N ARG A 137 -14.54 -11.19 20.61
CA ARG A 137 -14.84 -9.81 21.01
C ARG A 137 -13.75 -8.82 20.59
N MET A 138 -12.58 -9.30 20.15
CA MET A 138 -11.43 -8.45 19.87
C MET A 138 -10.93 -8.66 18.43
N ARG A 139 -10.72 -7.55 17.73
CA ARG A 139 -10.08 -7.51 16.42
C ARG A 139 -9.01 -6.42 16.41
N VAL A 140 -7.83 -6.79 15.96
CA VAL A 140 -6.70 -5.88 15.73
C VAL A 140 -6.36 -5.90 14.25
N GLU A 141 -6.37 -4.75 13.62
CA GLU A 141 -6.01 -4.55 12.23
C GLU A 141 -4.78 -3.65 12.19
N MET A 142 -3.75 -4.10 11.51
CA MET A 142 -2.49 -3.38 11.36
C MET A 142 -2.22 -3.15 9.88
N THR A 143 -1.84 -1.93 9.54
CA THR A 143 -1.38 -1.54 8.20
C THR A 143 -0.02 -0.89 8.34
N SER A 144 0.94 -1.35 7.56
CA SER A 144 2.25 -0.73 7.42
C SER A 144 2.49 -0.42 5.95
N ILE A 145 2.86 0.81 5.65
CA ILE A 145 3.26 1.27 4.32
C ILE A 145 4.66 1.84 4.47
N PHE A 146 5.55 1.46 3.55
CA PHE A 146 6.89 2.01 3.51
C PHE A 146 7.31 2.27 2.07
N SER A 147 8.09 3.32 1.89
CA SER A 147 8.66 3.71 0.60
C SER A 147 10.00 4.38 0.84
N ARG A 148 11.03 3.87 0.23
CA ARG A 148 12.39 4.39 0.29
C ARG A 148 12.94 4.57 -1.10
N PHE A 149 13.63 5.67 -1.32
CA PHE A 149 14.35 5.94 -2.56
C PHE A 149 15.76 6.46 -2.26
N VAL A 150 16.75 5.87 -2.93
CA VAL A 150 18.16 6.20 -2.80
C VAL A 150 18.71 6.49 -4.20
N ASN A 151 19.38 7.60 -4.38
CA ASN A 151 20.04 7.93 -5.64
C ASN A 151 21.17 6.92 -5.91
N SER A 152 21.20 6.31 -7.11
CA SER A 152 22.19 5.30 -7.45
C SER A 152 23.59 5.86 -7.74
N ALA A 153 23.72 7.18 -7.98
CA ALA A 153 24.99 7.79 -8.34
C ALA A 153 25.89 8.09 -7.12
N ASP A 154 25.28 8.48 -6.00
CA ASP A 154 25.99 8.95 -4.80
C ASP A 154 25.55 8.25 -3.51
N ASP A 155 24.64 7.28 -3.61
CA ASP A 155 24.03 6.56 -2.48
C ASP A 155 23.30 7.45 -1.46
N VAL A 156 22.94 8.67 -1.86
CA VAL A 156 22.20 9.60 -1.00
C VAL A 156 20.73 9.19 -0.91
N GLU A 157 20.22 9.10 0.29
CA GLU A 157 18.80 8.85 0.54
C GLU A 157 17.99 10.10 0.21
N VAL A 158 17.05 9.96 -0.73
CA VAL A 158 16.16 11.06 -1.13
C VAL A 158 14.94 11.12 -0.21
N PHE A 159 14.39 9.95 0.13
CA PHE A 159 13.33 9.84 1.13
C PHE A 159 13.25 8.42 1.71
N ASP A 160 12.81 8.34 2.97
CA ASP A 160 12.41 7.12 3.66
C ASP A 160 11.11 7.41 4.44
N VAL A 161 10.02 6.88 3.93
CA VAL A 161 8.66 7.09 4.47
C VAL A 161 8.16 5.79 5.06
N LYS A 162 7.76 5.81 6.32
CA LYS A 162 7.12 4.70 7.01
C LYS A 162 5.85 5.19 7.69
N ILE A 163 4.74 4.56 7.37
CA ILE A 163 3.44 4.82 7.99
C ILE A 163 2.97 3.52 8.62
N PHE A 164 2.75 3.55 9.91
CA PHE A 164 2.19 2.44 10.67
C PHE A 164 0.87 2.85 11.26
N ARG A 165 -0.17 2.03 11.07
CA ARG A 165 -1.49 2.23 11.64
C ARG A 165 -1.98 0.94 12.28
N ALA A 166 -2.41 1.03 13.54
CA ALA A 166 -3.07 -0.06 14.25
C ALA A 166 -4.49 0.37 14.64
N ARG A 167 -5.47 -0.45 14.32
CA ARG A 167 -6.85 -0.28 14.73
C ARG A 167 -7.28 -1.46 15.58
N THR A 168 -7.52 -1.23 16.86
CA THR A 168 -8.06 -2.22 17.79
C THR A 168 -9.53 -1.94 18.00
N THR A 169 -10.36 -2.96 17.81
CA THR A 169 -11.79 -2.91 18.12
C THR A 169 -12.09 -3.96 19.18
N PHE A 170 -12.68 -3.54 20.28
CA PHE A 170 -13.07 -4.42 21.37
C PHE A 170 -14.58 -4.25 21.67
N GLN A 171 -15.30 -5.34 21.59
CA GLN A 171 -16.73 -5.39 21.86
C GLN A 171 -16.98 -5.94 23.26
N PHE A 172 -17.29 -5.07 24.20
CA PHE A 172 -17.59 -5.45 25.59
C PHE A 172 -18.92 -6.20 25.67
N THR A 173 -19.95 -5.64 25.01
CA THR A 173 -21.30 -6.21 24.93
C THR A 173 -21.86 -5.97 23.53
N ASN A 174 -23.05 -6.49 23.24
CA ASN A 174 -23.76 -6.22 21.97
C ASN A 174 -24.12 -4.73 21.78
N ARG A 175 -24.03 -3.94 22.85
CA ARG A 175 -24.36 -2.50 22.83
C ARG A 175 -23.17 -1.58 23.00
N PHE A 176 -22.05 -2.08 23.56
CA PHE A 176 -20.90 -1.27 23.91
C PHE A 176 -19.64 -1.75 23.19
N LEU A 177 -19.02 -0.85 22.43
CA LEU A 177 -17.83 -1.07 21.61
C LEU A 177 -16.82 0.04 21.86
N LEU A 178 -15.53 -0.34 21.94
CA LEU A 178 -14.38 0.56 21.96
C LEU A 178 -13.59 0.34 20.69
N ARG A 179 -13.24 1.42 20.03
CA ARG A 179 -12.26 1.45 18.95
C ARG A 179 -11.09 2.36 19.31
N HIS A 180 -9.89 1.84 19.19
CA HIS A 180 -8.64 2.61 19.30
C HIS A 180 -7.92 2.58 17.95
N ILE A 181 -7.48 3.73 17.48
CA ILE A 181 -6.62 3.88 16.31
C ILE A 181 -5.36 4.58 16.76
N MET A 182 -4.21 3.97 16.49
CA MET A 182 -2.89 4.55 16.62
C MET A 182 -2.27 4.68 15.23
N GLU A 183 -1.67 5.81 14.92
CA GLU A 183 -0.97 6.04 13.68
C GLU A 183 0.39 6.70 13.95
N HIS A 184 1.42 6.20 13.30
CA HIS A 184 2.76 6.78 13.30
C HIS A 184 3.19 7.02 11.86
N ASN A 185 3.63 8.24 11.56
CA ASN A 185 4.07 8.67 10.24
C ASN A 185 5.45 9.32 10.37
N THR A 186 6.47 8.70 9.76
CA THR A 186 7.86 9.19 9.83
C THR A 186 8.09 10.40 8.92
N GLN A 187 7.36 10.54 7.83
CA GLN A 187 7.50 11.69 6.92
C GLN A 187 7.00 12.99 7.56
N MET A 188 5.87 12.91 8.25
CA MET A 188 5.29 14.05 8.97
C MET A 188 5.79 14.15 10.42
N VAL A 189 6.54 13.14 10.86
CA VAL A 189 7.03 12.98 12.25
C VAL A 189 5.89 13.10 13.25
N THR A 190 4.76 12.45 12.95
CA THR A 190 3.54 12.52 13.76
C THR A 190 3.20 11.20 14.42
N VAL A 191 2.62 11.30 15.62
CA VAL A 191 1.97 10.19 16.32
C VAL A 191 0.56 10.63 16.68
N GLY A 192 -0.42 9.86 16.22
CA GLY A 192 -1.85 10.12 16.50
C GLY A 192 -2.47 8.98 17.28
N ASN A 193 -3.35 9.30 18.21
CA ASN A 193 -4.18 8.37 18.94
C ASN A 193 -5.64 8.81 18.89
N ASN A 194 -6.53 7.93 18.50
CA ASN A 194 -7.96 8.18 18.46
C ASN A 194 -8.68 7.06 19.21
N LEU A 195 -9.47 7.41 20.21
CA LEU A 195 -10.34 6.52 20.96
C LEU A 195 -11.80 6.87 20.64
N LEU A 196 -12.61 5.88 20.35
CA LEU A 196 -14.04 6.03 20.14
C LEU A 196 -14.82 4.99 20.93
N PHE A 197 -15.57 5.45 21.89
CA PHE A 197 -16.58 4.68 22.58
C PHE A 197 -17.91 4.80 21.84
N THR A 198 -18.56 3.68 21.59
CA THR A 198 -19.86 3.62 20.93
C THR A 198 -20.81 2.87 21.82
N TYR A 199 -21.93 3.50 22.18
CA TYR A 199 -23.00 2.88 22.95
C TYR A 199 -24.32 2.90 22.18
N ARG A 200 -24.84 1.73 21.89
CA ARG A 200 -26.12 1.55 21.19
C ARG A 200 -27.25 1.41 22.23
N LEU A 201 -28.03 2.45 22.39
CA LEU A 201 -29.20 2.44 23.25
C LEU A 201 -30.29 1.48 22.73
N ASN A 202 -30.63 1.63 21.45
CA ASN A 202 -31.58 0.79 20.72
C ASN A 202 -31.18 0.75 19.22
N ALA A 203 -32.04 0.13 18.39
CA ALA A 203 -31.76 -0.02 16.94
C ALA A 203 -31.65 1.32 16.19
N GLY A 204 -32.25 2.41 16.70
CA GLY A 204 -32.24 3.74 16.06
C GLY A 204 -31.37 4.77 16.78
N THR A 205 -30.88 4.49 17.99
CA THR A 205 -30.17 5.51 18.79
C THR A 205 -28.80 5.02 19.21
N VAL A 206 -27.77 5.77 18.80
CA VAL A 206 -26.37 5.49 19.11
C VAL A 206 -25.70 6.75 19.67
N VAL A 207 -24.96 6.58 20.75
CA VAL A 207 -24.14 7.62 21.38
C VAL A 207 -22.67 7.31 21.12
N PHE A 208 -21.93 8.31 20.75
CA PHE A 208 -20.50 8.27 20.54
C PHE A 208 -19.80 9.22 21.49
N LEU A 209 -18.70 8.78 22.10
CA LEU A 209 -17.75 9.60 22.84
C LEU A 209 -16.38 9.37 22.24
N GLY A 210 -15.79 10.42 21.67
CA GLY A 210 -14.48 10.36 21.04
C GLY A 210 -13.43 11.19 21.75
N TYR A 211 -12.21 10.69 21.72
CA TYR A 211 -10.99 11.37 22.14
C TYR A 211 -9.96 11.27 21.02
N ASP A 212 -9.41 12.40 20.61
CA ASP A 212 -8.34 12.51 19.64
C ASP A 212 -7.16 13.24 20.24
N ASP A 213 -5.95 12.68 20.08
CA ASP A 213 -4.71 13.27 20.55
C ASP A 213 -3.63 13.10 19.49
N ARG A 214 -2.96 14.20 19.10
CA ARG A 214 -1.92 14.20 18.06
C ARG A 214 -0.68 14.90 18.55
N TYR A 215 0.44 14.27 18.28
CA TYR A 215 1.78 14.76 18.59
C TYR A 215 2.59 14.87 17.31
N GLN A 216 3.49 15.84 17.26
CA GLN A 216 4.40 16.05 16.15
C GLN A 216 5.78 16.42 16.70
N ARG A 217 6.84 15.90 16.04
CA ARG A 217 8.22 16.27 16.34
C ARG A 217 8.76 17.12 15.18
N GLY A 218 8.74 18.43 15.35
CA GLY A 218 9.18 19.38 14.35
C GLY A 218 8.06 19.90 13.46
N THR A 219 8.39 20.87 12.64
CA THR A 219 7.48 21.53 11.70
C THR A 219 8.10 21.46 10.30
N ARG A 220 7.29 21.20 9.29
CA ARG A 220 7.72 21.21 7.90
C ARG A 220 7.32 22.55 7.28
N ILE A 221 8.33 23.31 6.83
CA ILE A 221 8.14 24.59 6.12
C ILE A 221 8.84 24.45 4.76
N ASP A 222 8.14 24.72 3.68
CA ASP A 222 8.66 24.62 2.29
C ASP A 222 9.39 23.31 1.98
N ASN A 223 8.81 22.20 2.40
CA ASN A 223 9.38 20.84 2.30
C ASN A 223 10.65 20.58 3.16
N VAL A 224 11.14 21.53 3.90
CA VAL A 224 12.24 21.37 4.85
C VAL A 224 11.68 20.99 6.22
N LEU A 225 12.15 19.89 6.80
CA LEU A 225 11.77 19.47 8.15
C LEU A 225 12.67 20.17 9.17
N PHE A 226 12.08 21.08 9.93
CA PHE A 226 12.70 21.64 11.14
C PHE A 226 12.39 20.71 12.31
N SER A 227 13.32 19.79 12.59
CA SER A 227 13.15 18.82 13.67
C SER A 227 13.27 19.49 15.04
N MET A 228 12.38 19.13 15.95
CA MET A 228 12.48 19.45 17.39
C MET A 228 12.89 18.20 18.16
N THR A 229 13.54 18.39 19.30
CA THR A 229 13.99 17.28 20.15
C THR A 229 12.82 16.53 20.75
N ASP A 230 11.73 17.24 21.10
CA ASP A 230 10.60 16.70 21.83
C ASP A 230 9.34 16.59 20.98
N LEU A 231 8.51 15.58 21.28
CA LEU A 231 7.17 15.45 20.74
C LEU A 231 6.27 16.53 21.35
N GLN A 232 5.78 17.44 20.52
CA GLN A 232 4.84 18.46 20.94
C GLN A 232 3.41 18.04 20.57
N ARG A 233 2.49 18.25 21.48
CA ARG A 233 1.08 17.99 21.24
C ARG A 233 0.52 19.11 20.36
N THR A 234 0.04 18.73 19.16
CA THR A 234 -0.52 19.67 18.18
C THR A 234 -2.04 19.71 18.21
N ASN A 235 -2.69 18.65 18.68
CA ASN A 235 -4.14 18.59 18.80
C ASN A 235 -4.56 17.76 20.00
N ARG A 236 -5.63 18.17 20.67
CA ARG A 236 -6.39 17.35 21.61
C ARG A 236 -7.85 17.74 21.54
N ALA A 237 -8.71 16.77 21.30
CA ALA A 237 -10.15 16.99 21.20
C ALA A 237 -10.92 15.89 21.92
N ILE A 238 -12.01 16.29 22.56
CA ILE A 238 -13.04 15.39 23.05
C ILE A 238 -14.33 15.79 22.35
N PHE A 239 -15.04 14.82 21.82
CA PHE A 239 -16.33 15.09 21.16
C PHE A 239 -17.37 14.05 21.57
N THR A 240 -18.62 14.48 21.58
CA THR A 240 -19.78 13.64 21.77
C THR A 240 -20.73 13.81 20.60
N LYS A 241 -21.28 12.69 20.11
CA LYS A 241 -22.28 12.67 19.05
C LYS A 241 -23.40 11.74 19.41
N VAL A 242 -24.64 12.18 19.20
CA VAL A 242 -25.85 11.34 19.30
C VAL A 242 -26.44 11.20 17.90
N SER A 243 -26.66 9.98 17.47
CA SER A 243 -27.35 9.66 16.22
C SER A 243 -28.71 9.05 16.56
N TYR A 244 -29.77 9.60 16.00
CA TYR A 244 -31.14 9.13 16.19
C TYR A 244 -31.81 8.91 14.84
N LEU A 245 -32.41 7.73 14.64
CA LEU A 245 -33.15 7.39 13.43
C LEU A 245 -34.64 7.64 13.68
N PHE A 246 -35.19 8.64 13.01
CA PHE A 246 -36.63 8.84 12.92
C PHE A 246 -37.22 7.84 11.91
N ARG A 247 -38.20 7.05 12.32
CA ARG A 247 -39.02 6.29 11.39
C ARG A 247 -40.34 7.03 11.28
N LEU A 248 -40.64 7.57 10.11
CA LEU A 248 -41.95 8.07 9.72
C LEU A 248 -42.81 6.92 9.28
#